data_1e15c51a3a08fb90cd911f47ea8eef1e
#
_entry.id   1e15c51a3a08fb90cd911f47ea8eef1e
#
_cell.length_a   1.000
_cell.length_b   1.000
_cell.length_c   1.000
_cell.angle_alpha   90.00
_cell.angle_beta   90.00
_cell.angle_gamma   90.00
#
_symmetry.space_group_name_H-M   'P 1'
#
loop_
_entity.id
_entity.type
_entity.pdbx_description
1 polymer ?
#
loop_
_entity_poly.entity_id
_entity_poly.type
_entity_poly.pdbx_seq_one_letter_code
_entity_poly.pdbx_strand_id
1 'polypeptide(L)'
;MFEAEYINGEINGNGKEYNLLGKLVYEGHFIECIKKRKKYDNYGEIKEDIIERKRTGKGKEFYDNGKIKFEGEFLDNLRNGKGKEYYNNGKLEYEGEYSNGKKNGKGKEYFYNGNIKFEGKYLNGEKIDGIIKEYFENGELKFESEYINQKRSGKVKEYYHNGKLKFIGEYLDGLKLNGKGYNIKGKGEYEMKDGKGYVKEFNDFGVLQFEGEYSDCIRNGKGKEYNNGQLMFEGEYLNGKRFNGKGKEYNYKGALGFDGENLKGKNCNGKIMEYNINDYLEFEGNYINGEKNGKCKKFLNGQLILEVECKNGKLNGKGKEYYLKYGNLKFEGEYLNWKRNGYGKEYKFDEIIFEGEYLNGERNGKGKEYHNGKLIFEGEYLNGERNGKGKEYYLKYGNLKFEGEYLKGKRNGHGKEYEFGKIIFEGEYLGGVRLE
;
A
#
# COMPACT_ATOMS: atom_id res chain seq x y z
N MET A 1 7.68 43.12 17.06
CA MET A 1 8.27 44.07 18.03
C MET A 1 9.74 43.72 18.18
N PHE A 2 10.60 44.73 18.39
CA PHE A 2 12.06 44.59 18.47
C PHE A 2 12.62 45.54 19.52
N GLU A 3 13.56 45.06 20.30
CA GLU A 3 14.29 45.81 21.33
C GLU A 3 15.78 45.55 21.12
N ALA A 4 16.66 46.55 21.15
CA ALA A 4 18.09 46.34 21.03
C ALA A 4 18.92 47.48 21.63
N GLU A 5 20.18 47.20 21.88
CA GLU A 5 21.20 48.18 22.25
C GLU A 5 21.67 48.90 20.98
N TYR A 6 21.94 50.20 21.15
CA TYR A 6 22.46 51.08 20.07
C TYR A 6 23.84 51.62 20.49
N ILE A 7 24.76 51.58 19.53
CA ILE A 7 26.08 52.22 19.68
C ILE A 7 26.22 53.21 18.51
N ASN A 8 26.46 54.49 18.85
CA ASN A 8 26.54 55.59 17.88
C ASN A 8 25.31 55.75 16.94
N GLY A 9 24.14 55.39 17.41
CA GLY A 9 22.90 55.50 16.65
C GLY A 9 22.59 54.29 15.76
N GLU A 10 23.46 53.28 15.72
CA GLU A 10 23.27 52.05 14.96
C GLU A 10 23.04 50.86 15.91
N ILE A 11 22.28 49.86 15.46
CA ILE A 11 22.07 48.63 16.24
C ILE A 11 23.37 47.84 16.27
N ASN A 12 23.97 47.77 17.43
CA ASN A 12 25.18 46.96 17.66
C ASN A 12 25.24 46.54 19.13
N GLY A 13 24.63 45.42 19.44
CA GLY A 13 24.54 44.92 20.80
C GLY A 13 23.45 43.87 20.98
N ASN A 14 23.15 43.61 22.24
CA ASN A 14 22.11 42.62 22.59
C ASN A 14 20.71 43.17 22.30
N GLY A 15 19.83 42.26 21.86
CA GLY A 15 18.44 42.65 21.57
C GLY A 15 17.49 41.45 21.61
N LYS A 16 16.20 41.76 21.50
CA LYS A 16 15.10 40.81 21.53
C LYS A 16 14.17 41.04 20.34
N GLU A 17 13.75 39.97 19.72
CA GLU A 17 12.81 39.97 18.61
C GLU A 17 11.56 39.19 19.00
N TYR A 18 10.38 39.78 18.73
CA TYR A 18 9.08 39.19 19.06
C TYR A 18 8.24 38.99 17.78
N ASN A 19 7.42 37.95 17.75
CA ASN A 19 6.46 37.74 16.68
C ASN A 19 5.26 38.70 16.77
N LEU A 20 4.31 38.60 15.82
CA LEU A 20 3.10 39.43 15.77
C LEU A 20 2.18 39.25 16.99
N LEU A 21 2.30 38.13 17.72
CA LEU A 21 1.55 37.84 18.95
C LEU A 21 2.28 38.30 20.22
N GLY A 22 3.40 39.01 20.09
CA GLY A 22 4.19 39.51 21.22
C GLY A 22 5.05 38.43 21.92
N LYS A 23 5.20 37.23 21.32
CA LYS A 23 6.05 36.17 21.89
C LYS A 23 7.50 36.35 21.46
N LEU A 24 8.43 36.16 22.39
CA LEU A 24 9.87 36.19 22.12
C LEU A 24 10.24 35.06 21.16
N VAL A 25 10.90 35.40 20.04
CA VAL A 25 11.37 34.43 19.03
C VAL A 25 12.88 34.34 18.95
N TYR A 26 13.59 35.42 19.31
CA TYR A 26 15.04 35.45 19.35
C TYR A 26 15.54 36.43 20.41
N GLU A 27 16.64 36.08 21.09
CA GLU A 27 17.41 36.93 21.98
C GLU A 27 18.88 36.72 21.70
N GLY A 28 19.63 37.78 21.46
CA GLY A 28 21.03 37.68 21.14
C GLY A 28 21.61 38.96 20.57
N HIS A 29 22.80 38.88 20.01
CA HIS A 29 23.51 40.02 19.47
C HIS A 29 23.06 40.33 18.02
N PHE A 30 22.84 41.61 17.75
CA PHE A 30 22.45 42.16 16.45
C PHE A 30 23.48 43.17 15.98
N ILE A 31 23.65 43.23 14.65
CA ILE A 31 24.32 44.31 13.97
C ILE A 31 23.39 44.88 12.92
N GLU A 32 23.50 46.21 12.71
CA GLU A 32 22.81 46.89 11.62
C GLU A 32 23.64 46.79 10.35
N CYS A 33 23.03 46.33 9.27
CA CYS A 33 23.60 46.35 7.95
C CYS A 33 22.73 47.22 7.06
N ILE A 34 23.23 48.41 6.70
CA ILE A 34 22.56 49.28 5.74
C ILE A 34 22.76 48.68 4.34
N LYS A 35 21.73 47.95 3.86
CA LYS A 35 21.65 47.64 2.42
C LYS A 35 20.92 48.77 1.74
N LYS A 36 21.62 49.60 1.00
CA LYS A 36 21.02 50.56 0.09
C LYS A 36 20.28 49.85 -1.04
N ARG A 37 19.06 49.38 -0.76
CA ARG A 37 18.11 49.00 -1.79
C ARG A 37 17.21 50.17 -2.07
N LYS A 38 17.38 50.82 -3.24
CA LYS A 38 16.47 51.85 -3.72
C LYS A 38 15.13 51.19 -4.02
N LYS A 39 14.13 51.41 -3.17
CA LYS A 39 12.73 51.09 -3.49
C LYS A 39 12.13 52.32 -4.16
N TYR A 40 11.80 52.19 -5.43
CA TYR A 40 11.14 53.24 -6.19
C TYR A 40 9.65 53.16 -5.98
N ASP A 41 8.97 54.30 -5.77
CA ASP A 41 7.52 54.37 -5.86
C ASP A 41 7.05 54.35 -7.33
N ASN A 42 5.74 54.40 -7.55
CA ASN A 42 5.13 54.42 -8.88
C ASN A 42 5.51 55.64 -9.71
N TYR A 43 6.24 56.62 -9.14
CA TYR A 43 6.70 57.86 -9.77
C TYR A 43 8.24 57.92 -9.91
N GLY A 44 8.95 56.86 -9.50
CA GLY A 44 10.41 56.76 -9.64
C GLY A 44 11.21 57.47 -8.55
N GLU A 45 10.60 57.91 -7.46
CA GLU A 45 11.30 58.50 -6.32
C GLU A 45 11.77 57.47 -5.31
N ILE A 46 12.94 57.70 -4.66
CA ILE A 46 13.56 56.82 -3.65
C ILE A 46 12.77 56.99 -2.36
N LYS A 47 12.09 55.91 -1.90
CA LYS A 47 11.23 55.99 -0.73
C LYS A 47 11.86 55.64 0.60
N GLU A 48 12.88 54.80 0.69
CA GLU A 48 13.56 54.51 1.98
C GLU A 48 14.76 53.59 1.79
N ASP A 49 15.82 53.78 2.60
CA ASP A 49 16.88 52.79 2.82
C ASP A 49 16.31 51.66 3.66
N ILE A 50 16.35 50.39 3.15
CA ILE A 50 15.92 49.25 3.93
C ILE A 50 17.07 48.90 4.88
N ILE A 51 16.84 49.10 6.18
CA ILE A 51 17.72 48.67 7.23
C ILE A 51 17.48 47.18 7.48
N GLU A 52 18.46 46.33 7.10
CA GLU A 52 18.45 44.90 7.44
C GLU A 52 19.20 44.69 8.75
N ARG A 53 18.53 44.05 9.71
CA ARG A 53 19.13 43.64 10.97
C ARG A 53 19.65 42.22 10.83
N LYS A 54 20.86 42.00 11.27
CA LYS A 54 21.50 40.68 11.22
C LYS A 54 21.79 40.16 12.61
N ARG A 55 21.34 38.97 12.88
CA ARG A 55 21.72 38.20 14.07
C ARG A 55 23.17 37.78 13.90
N THR A 56 24.01 38.05 14.90
CA THR A 56 25.42 37.66 14.91
C THR A 56 25.86 37.30 16.32
N GLY A 57 27.03 36.61 16.47
CA GLY A 57 27.50 36.22 17.76
C GLY A 57 26.60 35.22 18.47
N LYS A 58 26.57 35.22 19.83
CA LYS A 58 25.76 34.29 20.62
C LYS A 58 24.31 34.74 20.68
N GLY A 59 23.38 33.79 20.55
CA GLY A 59 21.96 34.06 20.65
C GLY A 59 21.11 32.81 20.90
N LYS A 60 19.82 33.02 21.15
CA LYS A 60 18.84 31.98 21.43
C LYS A 60 17.59 32.17 20.58
N GLU A 61 17.10 31.08 20.01
CA GLU A 61 15.80 31.02 19.36
C GLU A 61 14.81 30.31 20.29
N PHE A 62 13.54 30.66 20.23
CA PHE A 62 12.52 30.13 21.11
C PHE A 62 11.37 29.50 20.31
N TYR A 63 10.76 28.50 20.89
CA TYR A 63 9.46 27.96 20.47
C TYR A 63 8.31 28.89 20.93
N ASP A 64 7.13 28.75 20.33
CA ASP A 64 5.91 29.48 20.73
C ASP A 64 5.49 29.27 22.20
N ASN A 65 5.93 28.16 22.82
CA ASN A 65 5.70 27.86 24.23
C ASN A 65 6.72 28.52 25.18
N GLY A 66 7.62 29.37 24.66
CA GLY A 66 8.65 30.08 25.40
C GLY A 66 9.89 29.28 25.75
N LYS A 67 9.97 27.98 25.39
CA LYS A 67 11.17 27.17 25.62
C LYS A 67 12.22 27.43 24.55
N ILE A 68 13.47 27.27 24.90
CA ILE A 68 14.61 27.42 23.97
C ILE A 68 14.46 26.35 22.89
N LYS A 69 14.59 26.77 21.63
CA LYS A 69 14.64 25.94 20.43
C LYS A 69 16.08 25.71 19.98
N PHE A 70 16.89 26.77 20.06
CA PHE A 70 18.31 26.75 19.73
C PHE A 70 19.04 27.75 20.60
N GLU A 71 20.25 27.40 21.02
CA GLU A 71 21.22 28.34 21.60
C GLU A 71 22.58 28.11 20.96
N GLY A 72 23.25 29.16 20.53
CA GLY A 72 24.54 29.02 19.86
C GLY A 72 25.01 30.30 19.17
N GLU A 73 25.92 30.12 18.24
CA GLU A 73 26.51 31.20 17.45
C GLU A 73 25.75 31.43 16.16
N PHE A 74 25.66 32.68 15.76
CA PHE A 74 25.02 33.16 14.52
C PHE A 74 26.00 33.99 13.72
N LEU A 75 25.86 33.93 12.41
CA LEU A 75 26.51 34.83 11.45
C LEU A 75 25.51 35.12 10.33
N ASP A 76 25.25 36.41 10.08
CA ASP A 76 24.34 36.87 9.02
C ASP A 76 22.96 36.19 9.07
N ASN A 77 22.30 36.13 10.24
CA ASN A 77 21.02 35.49 10.52
C ASN A 77 21.04 33.96 10.46
N LEU A 78 22.14 33.31 10.17
CA LEU A 78 22.27 31.87 10.07
C LEU A 78 23.02 31.32 11.29
N ARG A 79 22.62 30.16 11.75
CA ARG A 79 23.36 29.40 12.79
C ARG A 79 24.75 29.10 12.23
N ASN A 80 25.81 29.46 12.98
CA ASN A 80 27.18 29.29 12.56
C ASN A 80 28.08 29.13 13.79
N GLY A 81 29.07 28.22 13.74
CA GLY A 81 29.87 27.89 14.92
C GLY A 81 29.22 26.83 15.81
N LYS A 82 29.41 26.89 17.12
CA LYS A 82 28.86 25.90 18.05
C LYS A 82 27.45 26.24 18.48
N GLY A 83 26.56 25.18 18.56
CA GLY A 83 25.20 25.37 19.00
C GLY A 83 24.54 24.11 19.52
N LYS A 84 23.39 24.32 20.19
CA LYS A 84 22.52 23.27 20.75
C LYS A 84 21.08 23.48 20.27
N GLU A 85 20.46 22.42 19.75
CA GLU A 85 19.03 22.38 19.45
C GLU A 85 18.30 21.63 20.54
N TYR A 86 17.07 22.02 20.80
CA TYR A 86 16.23 21.41 21.81
C TYR A 86 14.88 21.01 21.21
N TYR A 87 14.33 19.92 21.68
CA TYR A 87 12.94 19.57 21.46
C TYR A 87 12.00 20.56 22.15
N ASN A 88 10.75 20.59 21.73
CA ASN A 88 9.72 21.45 22.32
C ASN A 88 9.40 21.14 23.79
N ASN A 89 9.84 19.98 24.32
CA ASN A 89 9.79 19.65 25.76
C ASN A 89 10.94 20.27 26.56
N GLY A 90 11.97 20.84 25.89
CA GLY A 90 13.16 21.44 26.48
C GLY A 90 14.35 20.48 26.66
N LYS A 91 14.23 19.21 26.22
CA LYS A 91 15.38 18.29 26.21
C LYS A 91 16.26 18.54 24.99
N LEU A 92 17.55 18.27 25.15
CA LEU A 92 18.54 18.41 24.09
C LEU A 92 18.22 17.46 22.93
N GLU A 93 18.20 18.00 21.71
CA GLU A 93 18.01 17.27 20.46
C GLU A 93 19.32 17.08 19.68
N TYR A 94 20.15 18.14 19.67
CA TYR A 94 21.44 18.13 19.00
C TYR A 94 22.40 19.11 19.67
N GLU A 95 23.67 18.73 19.74
CA GLU A 95 24.77 19.64 20.04
C GLU A 95 25.90 19.43 19.06
N GLY A 96 26.47 20.52 18.54
CA GLY A 96 27.55 20.42 17.56
C GLY A 96 27.87 21.71 16.85
N GLU A 97 28.53 21.58 15.71
CA GLU A 97 28.98 22.66 14.87
C GLU A 97 27.99 22.94 13.74
N TYR A 98 27.88 24.20 13.34
CA TYR A 98 27.02 24.69 12.27
C TYR A 98 27.84 25.53 11.29
N SER A 99 27.45 25.50 10.02
CA SER A 99 27.93 26.41 8.99
C SER A 99 26.76 26.77 8.07
N ASN A 100 26.56 28.08 7.84
CA ASN A 100 25.48 28.58 6.98
C ASN A 100 24.10 27.98 7.31
N GLY A 101 23.75 27.88 8.58
CA GLY A 101 22.47 27.36 9.08
C GLY A 101 22.33 25.85 9.11
N LYS A 102 23.32 25.09 8.64
CA LYS A 102 23.30 23.63 8.57
C LYS A 102 24.28 23.01 9.56
N LYS A 103 23.94 21.83 10.08
CA LYS A 103 24.87 21.00 10.89
C LYS A 103 26.12 20.73 10.05
N ASN A 104 27.31 21.02 10.62
CA ASN A 104 28.58 20.90 9.90
C ASN A 104 29.72 20.73 10.92
N GLY A 105 30.62 19.74 10.69
CA GLY A 105 31.65 19.40 11.67
C GLY A 105 31.19 18.32 12.66
N LYS A 106 31.73 18.32 13.89
CA LYS A 106 31.39 17.30 14.91
C LYS A 106 30.06 17.62 15.59
N GLY A 107 29.27 16.56 15.86
CA GLY A 107 28.00 16.72 16.57
C GLY A 107 27.44 15.43 17.17
N LYS A 108 26.48 15.60 18.06
CA LYS A 108 25.71 14.53 18.72
C LYS A 108 24.23 14.81 18.59
N GLU A 109 23.48 13.81 18.23
CA GLU A 109 22.01 13.81 18.26
C GLU A 109 21.50 12.99 19.45
N TYR A 110 20.34 13.38 19.96
CA TYR A 110 19.70 12.72 21.08
C TYR A 110 18.26 12.33 20.73
N PHE A 111 17.77 11.24 21.30
CA PHE A 111 16.36 10.90 21.28
C PHE A 111 15.56 11.81 22.21
N TYR A 112 14.24 11.84 22.02
CA TYR A 112 13.31 12.60 22.85
C TYR A 112 13.36 12.24 24.36
N ASN A 113 13.80 11.01 24.71
CA ASN A 113 14.05 10.58 26.08
C ASN A 113 15.39 11.09 26.67
N GLY A 114 16.28 11.66 25.84
CA GLY A 114 17.58 12.21 26.22
C GLY A 114 18.77 11.26 26.00
N ASN A 115 18.54 10.02 25.53
CA ASN A 115 19.62 9.10 25.19
C ASN A 115 20.30 9.53 23.88
N ILE A 116 21.59 9.22 23.73
CA ILE A 116 22.35 9.51 22.51
C ILE A 116 21.78 8.68 21.36
N LYS A 117 21.52 9.34 20.24
CA LYS A 117 21.05 8.73 18.99
C LYS A 117 22.17 8.54 17.98
N PHE A 118 23.08 9.49 17.92
CA PHE A 118 24.16 9.54 16.94
C PHE A 118 25.33 10.39 17.48
N GLU A 119 26.56 9.98 17.16
CA GLU A 119 27.78 10.74 17.41
C GLU A 119 28.72 10.60 16.21
N GLY A 120 29.09 11.73 15.56
CA GLY A 120 29.92 11.69 14.36
C GLY A 120 30.15 13.08 13.73
N LYS A 121 30.43 13.09 12.44
CA LYS A 121 30.64 14.31 11.65
C LYS A 121 29.52 14.57 10.67
N TYR A 122 29.29 15.84 10.40
CA TYR A 122 28.30 16.36 9.45
C TYR A 122 28.97 17.20 8.37
N LEU A 123 28.41 17.19 7.18
CA LEU A 123 28.66 18.14 6.12
C LEU A 123 27.34 18.59 5.50
N ASN A 124 27.07 19.89 5.53
CA ASN A 124 25.84 20.49 4.98
C ASN A 124 24.52 19.83 5.49
N GLY A 125 24.53 19.34 6.73
CA GLY A 125 23.37 18.68 7.36
C GLY A 125 23.36 17.17 7.23
N GLU A 126 24.19 16.58 6.36
CA GLU A 126 24.30 15.14 6.14
C GLU A 126 25.43 14.53 6.98
N LYS A 127 25.23 13.29 7.44
CA LYS A 127 26.27 12.50 8.12
C LYS A 127 27.34 12.10 7.11
N ILE A 128 28.62 12.33 7.43
CA ILE A 128 29.74 12.14 6.50
C ILE A 128 30.76 11.12 6.97
N ASP A 129 31.92 11.14 6.28
CA ASP A 129 33.07 10.28 6.53
C ASP A 129 33.58 10.30 7.95
N GLY A 130 34.15 9.19 8.36
CA GLY A 130 34.74 8.99 9.68
C GLY A 130 34.06 7.88 10.47
N ILE A 131 34.30 7.83 11.78
CA ILE A 131 33.69 6.85 12.67
C ILE A 131 32.35 7.41 13.15
N ILE A 132 31.28 6.68 12.86
CA ILE A 132 29.92 7.01 13.23
C ILE A 132 29.40 5.99 14.24
N LYS A 133 28.75 6.47 15.31
CA LYS A 133 28.07 5.65 16.30
C LYS A 133 26.59 5.98 16.30
N GLU A 134 25.74 4.96 16.28
CA GLU A 134 24.30 5.09 16.49
C GLU A 134 23.89 4.23 17.68
N TYR A 135 22.83 4.66 18.37
CA TYR A 135 22.36 4.04 19.59
C TYR A 135 20.87 3.72 19.48
N PHE A 136 20.43 2.71 20.17
CA PHE A 136 19.01 2.45 20.41
C PHE A 136 18.44 3.47 21.40
N GLU A 137 17.11 3.56 21.45
CA GLU A 137 16.43 4.47 22.41
C GLU A 137 16.71 4.15 23.88
N ASN A 138 17.03 2.90 24.19
CA ASN A 138 17.46 2.49 25.56
C ASN A 138 18.88 2.91 25.91
N GLY A 139 19.63 3.53 24.99
CA GLY A 139 21.00 4.00 25.18
C GLY A 139 22.11 3.00 24.84
N GLU A 140 21.75 1.75 24.50
CA GLU A 140 22.72 0.76 24.06
C GLU A 140 23.22 1.07 22.65
N LEU A 141 24.51 0.78 22.38
CA LEU A 141 25.13 0.99 21.09
C LEU A 141 24.47 0.06 20.06
N LYS A 142 23.99 0.64 18.94
CA LYS A 142 23.39 -0.08 17.83
C LYS A 142 24.43 -0.51 16.80
N PHE A 143 25.28 0.44 16.41
CA PHE A 143 26.46 0.14 15.59
C PHE A 143 27.56 1.20 15.74
N GLU A 144 28.78 0.78 15.44
CA GLU A 144 29.94 1.61 15.23
C GLU A 144 30.52 1.26 13.86
N SER A 145 30.73 2.24 13.00
CA SER A 145 31.13 2.01 11.61
C SER A 145 31.97 3.16 11.06
N GLU A 146 32.89 2.82 10.19
CA GLU A 146 33.48 3.78 9.27
C GLU A 146 32.49 4.13 8.17
N TYR A 147 32.46 5.39 7.77
CA TYR A 147 31.70 5.92 6.63
C TYR A 147 32.66 6.50 5.62
N ILE A 148 32.41 6.22 4.35
CA ILE A 148 33.11 6.79 3.22
C ILE A 148 32.06 7.17 2.17
N ASN A 149 32.07 8.43 1.72
CA ASN A 149 31.08 8.97 0.80
C ASN A 149 29.63 8.74 1.25
N GLN A 150 29.34 9.02 2.55
CA GLN A 150 28.01 8.89 3.18
C GLN A 150 27.48 7.45 3.25
N LYS A 151 28.30 6.44 2.97
CA LYS A 151 27.96 5.03 3.09
C LYS A 151 28.82 4.34 4.12
N ARG A 152 28.24 3.32 4.77
CA ARG A 152 29.02 2.44 5.64
C ARG A 152 30.05 1.70 4.78
N SER A 153 31.32 1.91 5.05
CA SER A 153 32.45 1.25 4.39
C SER A 153 33.57 1.07 5.40
N GLY A 154 34.38 0.00 5.22
CA GLY A 154 35.44 -0.32 6.18
C GLY A 154 34.91 -1.08 7.40
N LYS A 155 35.57 -0.91 8.55
CA LYS A 155 35.29 -1.70 9.76
C LYS A 155 33.94 -1.35 10.39
N VAL A 156 33.22 -2.39 10.84
CA VAL A 156 31.90 -2.24 11.47
C VAL A 156 31.72 -3.21 12.64
N LYS A 157 30.98 -2.75 13.66
CA LYS A 157 30.39 -3.58 14.69
C LYS A 157 28.92 -3.26 14.80
N GLU A 158 28.06 -4.28 14.75
CA GLU A 158 26.63 -4.18 14.99
C GLU A 158 26.26 -4.89 16.28
N TYR A 159 25.27 -4.40 16.97
CA TYR A 159 24.81 -4.94 18.25
C TYR A 159 23.30 -5.16 18.24
N TYR A 160 22.85 -6.09 19.04
CA TYR A 160 21.45 -6.28 19.39
C TYR A 160 20.98 -5.24 20.39
N HIS A 161 19.67 -5.12 20.54
CA HIS A 161 19.04 -4.22 21.52
C HIS A 161 19.44 -4.50 22.99
N ASN A 162 19.99 -5.69 23.30
CA ASN A 162 20.52 -6.07 24.60
C ASN A 162 22.04 -5.80 24.76
N GLY A 163 22.63 -5.04 23.83
CA GLY A 163 24.06 -4.68 23.84
C GLY A 163 25.04 -5.78 23.40
N LYS A 164 24.55 -7.00 23.08
CA LYS A 164 25.43 -8.08 22.59
C LYS A 164 25.77 -7.91 21.12
N LEU A 165 26.97 -8.35 20.74
CA LEU A 165 27.48 -8.28 19.38
C LEU A 165 26.60 -9.10 18.42
N LYS A 166 26.17 -8.47 17.32
CA LYS A 166 25.37 -9.05 16.24
C LYS A 166 26.21 -9.39 15.01
N PHE A 167 27.14 -8.48 14.68
CA PHE A 167 28.07 -8.65 13.55
C PHE A 167 29.36 -7.86 13.81
N ILE A 168 30.48 -8.40 13.39
CA ILE A 168 31.77 -7.71 13.33
C ILE A 168 32.44 -8.03 12.02
N GLY A 169 32.93 -7.00 11.32
CA GLY A 169 33.56 -7.22 10.02
C GLY A 169 33.81 -5.94 9.25
N GLU A 170 33.65 -6.03 7.94
CA GLU A 170 33.83 -4.95 6.97
C GLU A 170 32.61 -4.81 6.09
N TYR A 171 32.31 -3.56 5.78
CA TYR A 171 31.28 -3.17 4.82
C TYR A 171 31.91 -2.53 3.58
N LEU A 172 31.23 -2.70 2.46
CA LEU A 172 31.48 -1.98 1.22
C LEU A 172 30.17 -1.37 0.74
N ASP A 173 30.13 -0.05 0.59
CA ASP A 173 28.94 0.72 0.14
C ASP A 173 27.63 0.39 0.89
N GLY A 174 27.74 0.07 2.18
CA GLY A 174 26.60 -0.28 3.03
C GLY A 174 26.24 -1.77 3.06
N LEU A 175 26.97 -2.61 2.33
CA LEU A 175 26.77 -4.05 2.27
C LEU A 175 27.84 -4.80 3.04
N LYS A 176 27.50 -5.93 3.68
CA LYS A 176 28.44 -6.79 4.39
C LYS A 176 29.39 -7.49 3.42
N LEU A 177 30.69 -7.21 3.52
CA LEU A 177 31.72 -7.78 2.67
C LEU A 177 32.42 -8.97 3.35
N ASN A 178 33.01 -8.75 4.51
CA ASN A 178 33.71 -9.74 5.30
C ASN A 178 33.25 -9.68 6.77
N GLY A 179 33.22 -10.82 7.45
CA GLY A 179 33.00 -10.79 8.89
C GLY A 179 32.24 -11.98 9.45
N LYS A 180 31.92 -11.87 10.74
CA LYS A 180 31.24 -12.92 11.52
C LYS A 180 29.97 -12.39 12.13
N GLY A 181 28.89 -13.19 12.00
CA GLY A 181 27.61 -12.91 12.62
C GLY A 181 27.35 -13.81 13.81
N TYR A 182 26.64 -13.27 14.78
CA TYR A 182 26.33 -13.90 16.06
C TYR A 182 24.83 -13.85 16.33
N ASN A 183 24.31 -14.84 17.07
CA ASN A 183 22.94 -14.76 17.57
C ASN A 183 22.86 -13.91 18.87
N ILE A 184 21.66 -13.63 19.32
CA ILE A 184 21.39 -12.79 20.51
C ILE A 184 22.00 -13.35 21.82
N LYS A 185 22.36 -14.66 21.84
CA LYS A 185 23.07 -15.28 22.97
C LYS A 185 24.57 -15.11 22.88
N GLY A 186 25.12 -14.58 21.76
CA GLY A 186 26.54 -14.37 21.52
C GLY A 186 27.24 -15.57 20.86
N LYS A 187 26.50 -16.59 20.40
CA LYS A 187 27.05 -17.74 19.69
C LYS A 187 27.26 -17.35 18.22
N GLY A 188 28.43 -17.67 17.63
CA GLY A 188 28.68 -17.49 16.19
C GLY A 188 27.74 -18.34 15.35
N GLU A 189 27.13 -17.73 14.37
CA GLU A 189 26.12 -18.36 13.49
C GLU A 189 26.57 -18.44 12.03
N TYR A 190 27.36 -17.48 11.54
CA TYR A 190 27.84 -17.46 10.18
C TYR A 190 29.12 -16.66 10.00
N GLU A 191 29.79 -16.91 8.87
CA GLU A 191 30.95 -16.14 8.42
C GLU A 191 30.76 -15.77 6.94
N MET A 192 31.13 -14.53 6.58
CA MET A 192 31.16 -14.02 5.21
C MET A 192 32.58 -13.72 4.79
N LYS A 193 32.90 -14.02 3.53
CA LYS A 193 34.18 -13.70 2.90
C LYS A 193 33.94 -13.22 1.46
N ASP A 194 34.48 -12.05 1.14
CA ASP A 194 34.37 -11.43 -0.20
C ASP A 194 32.92 -11.38 -0.70
N GLY A 195 32.00 -11.01 0.20
CA GLY A 195 30.57 -10.91 -0.10
C GLY A 195 29.85 -12.24 -0.30
N LYS A 196 30.47 -13.38 0.03
CA LYS A 196 29.93 -14.74 -0.14
C LYS A 196 29.82 -15.46 1.21
N GLY A 197 28.84 -16.34 1.31
CA GLY A 197 28.65 -17.18 2.50
C GLY A 197 27.21 -17.69 2.64
N TYR A 198 26.99 -18.54 3.64
CA TYR A 198 25.65 -18.88 4.09
C TYR A 198 25.34 -18.02 5.31
N VAL A 199 24.44 -17.06 5.16
CA VAL A 199 24.19 -15.97 6.11
C VAL A 199 22.88 -16.21 6.84
N LYS A 200 22.86 -15.86 8.13
CA LYS A 200 21.63 -15.76 8.94
C LYS A 200 21.40 -14.31 9.34
N GLU A 201 20.27 -13.75 8.93
CA GLU A 201 19.87 -12.42 9.29
C GLU A 201 18.89 -12.45 10.46
N PHE A 202 19.18 -11.66 11.48
CA PHE A 202 18.32 -11.49 12.65
C PHE A 202 17.86 -10.04 12.74
N ASN A 203 16.64 -9.80 13.24
CA ASN A 203 16.24 -8.46 13.63
C ASN A 203 17.01 -7.98 14.89
N ASP A 204 16.72 -6.78 15.38
CA ASP A 204 17.43 -6.20 16.52
C ASP A 204 17.09 -6.89 17.86
N PHE A 205 16.05 -7.72 17.90
CA PHE A 205 15.64 -8.54 19.03
C PHE A 205 16.11 -9.99 18.94
N GLY A 206 16.87 -10.34 17.89
CA GLY A 206 17.45 -11.67 17.72
C GLY A 206 16.52 -12.71 17.11
N VAL A 207 15.39 -12.29 16.52
CA VAL A 207 14.49 -13.18 15.79
C VAL A 207 15.01 -13.37 14.36
N LEU A 208 15.16 -14.63 13.95
CA LEU A 208 15.63 -14.98 12.60
C LEU A 208 14.63 -14.47 11.56
N GLN A 209 15.14 -13.76 10.56
CA GLN A 209 14.37 -13.21 9.42
C GLN A 209 14.73 -13.87 8.10
N PHE A 210 15.98 -14.30 7.95
CA PHE A 210 16.47 -14.96 6.74
C PHE A 210 17.64 -15.87 7.06
N GLU A 211 17.74 -16.98 6.36
CA GLU A 211 18.97 -17.79 6.26
C GLU A 211 19.15 -18.27 4.83
N GLY A 212 20.36 -18.17 4.30
CA GLY A 212 20.62 -18.59 2.92
C GLY A 212 21.94 -18.11 2.35
N GLU A 213 22.09 -18.40 1.07
CA GLU A 213 23.31 -18.11 0.31
C GLU A 213 23.38 -16.63 -0.09
N TYR A 214 24.58 -16.10 0.00
CA TYR A 214 24.97 -14.75 -0.42
C TYR A 214 26.05 -14.83 -1.48
N SER A 215 25.95 -14.00 -2.52
CA SER A 215 26.98 -13.67 -3.47
C SER A 215 26.91 -12.18 -3.78
N ASP A 216 28.07 -11.55 -3.98
CA ASP A 216 28.18 -10.12 -4.23
C ASP A 216 27.50 -9.24 -3.13
N CYS A 217 27.64 -9.68 -1.87
CA CYS A 217 27.10 -9.04 -0.68
C CYS A 217 25.56 -9.03 -0.57
N ILE A 218 24.84 -9.74 -1.41
CA ILE A 218 23.37 -9.81 -1.44
C ILE A 218 22.88 -11.27 -1.44
N ARG A 219 21.60 -11.47 -1.09
CA ARG A 219 20.93 -12.77 -1.16
C ARG A 219 20.97 -13.28 -2.60
N ASN A 220 21.60 -14.41 -2.84
CA ASN A 220 21.73 -15.00 -4.16
C ASN A 220 21.99 -16.50 -4.03
N GLY A 221 21.14 -17.34 -4.62
CA GLY A 221 21.12 -18.78 -4.40
C GLY A 221 19.99 -19.22 -3.48
N LYS A 222 20.13 -20.36 -2.78
CA LYS A 222 19.08 -20.94 -1.93
C LYS A 222 18.93 -20.18 -0.61
N GLY A 223 17.68 -20.00 -0.17
CA GLY A 223 17.41 -19.34 1.11
C GLY A 223 15.99 -19.55 1.64
N LYS A 224 15.83 -19.20 2.92
CA LYS A 224 14.58 -19.24 3.65
C LYS A 224 14.33 -17.89 4.32
N GLU A 225 13.13 -17.39 4.22
CA GLU A 225 12.68 -16.13 4.82
C GLU A 225 11.61 -16.38 5.85
N TYR A 226 11.70 -15.68 6.97
CA TYR A 226 10.81 -15.87 8.10
C TYR A 226 10.18 -14.53 8.53
N ASN A 227 8.96 -14.61 9.04
CA ASN A 227 8.31 -13.53 9.77
C ASN A 227 7.87 -14.04 11.14
N ASN A 228 8.38 -13.45 12.22
CA ASN A 228 8.12 -13.88 13.60
C ASN A 228 8.26 -15.40 13.82
N GLY A 229 9.29 -16.01 13.20
CA GLY A 229 9.55 -17.44 13.29
C GLY A 229 8.74 -18.33 12.36
N GLN A 230 7.77 -17.79 11.62
CA GLN A 230 7.00 -18.50 10.62
C GLN A 230 7.71 -18.45 9.27
N LEU A 231 7.87 -19.61 8.61
CA LEU A 231 8.46 -19.69 7.27
C LEU A 231 7.52 -19.01 6.25
N MET A 232 8.06 -18.01 5.58
CA MET A 232 7.34 -17.20 4.59
C MET A 232 7.69 -17.59 3.16
N PHE A 233 8.95 -17.96 2.93
CA PHE A 233 9.44 -18.34 1.61
C PHE A 233 10.63 -19.29 1.76
N GLU A 234 10.68 -20.31 0.91
CA GLU A 234 11.82 -21.20 0.73
C GLU A 234 12.06 -21.39 -0.77
N GLY A 235 13.28 -21.08 -1.22
CA GLY A 235 13.59 -21.16 -2.64
C GLY A 235 14.88 -20.47 -3.02
N GLU A 236 14.95 -20.06 -4.27
CA GLU A 236 16.10 -19.38 -4.85
C GLU A 236 15.90 -17.86 -4.83
N TYR A 237 16.98 -17.17 -4.57
CA TYR A 237 17.11 -15.72 -4.65
C TYR A 237 18.00 -15.34 -5.82
N LEU A 238 17.68 -14.26 -6.50
CA LEU A 238 18.48 -13.65 -7.54
C LEU A 238 18.52 -12.13 -7.31
N ASN A 239 19.74 -11.58 -7.19
CA ASN A 239 19.95 -10.15 -6.96
C ASN A 239 19.12 -9.60 -5.79
N GLY A 240 19.10 -10.31 -4.65
CA GLY A 240 18.43 -9.92 -3.43
C GLY A 240 16.92 -10.18 -3.40
N LYS A 241 16.32 -10.64 -4.51
CA LYS A 241 14.86 -10.86 -4.63
C LYS A 241 14.53 -12.34 -4.72
N ARG A 242 13.34 -12.74 -4.22
CA ARG A 242 12.79 -14.08 -4.44
C ARG A 242 12.70 -14.34 -5.94
N PHE A 243 13.18 -15.50 -6.39
CA PHE A 243 13.22 -15.86 -7.81
C PHE A 243 12.37 -17.09 -8.12
N ASN A 244 12.76 -18.26 -7.60
CA ASN A 244 12.00 -19.51 -7.74
C ASN A 244 11.81 -20.13 -6.35
N GLY A 245 10.61 -20.65 -6.05
CA GLY A 245 10.40 -21.32 -4.77
C GLY A 245 8.95 -21.35 -4.34
N LYS A 246 8.71 -21.72 -3.08
CA LYS A 246 7.39 -21.74 -2.47
C LYS A 246 7.31 -20.72 -1.36
N GLY A 247 6.19 -20.01 -1.29
CA GLY A 247 6.04 -19.01 -0.27
C GLY A 247 4.62 -18.54 -0.02
N LYS A 248 4.49 -17.78 1.06
CA LYS A 248 3.25 -17.14 1.46
C LYS A 248 3.44 -15.64 1.47
N GLU A 249 2.41 -14.93 1.04
CA GLU A 249 2.34 -13.48 1.15
C GLU A 249 1.13 -13.10 1.98
N TYR A 250 1.30 -12.09 2.81
CA TYR A 250 0.25 -11.60 3.69
C TYR A 250 0.03 -10.12 3.44
N ASN A 251 -1.20 -9.66 3.61
CA ASN A 251 -1.49 -8.24 3.58
C ASN A 251 -0.92 -7.54 4.84
N TYR A 252 -1.04 -6.22 4.89
CA TYR A 252 -0.51 -5.40 5.98
C TYR A 252 -1.14 -5.70 7.36
N LYS A 253 -2.30 -6.35 7.42
CA LYS A 253 -2.96 -6.82 8.66
C LYS A 253 -2.68 -8.28 8.99
N GLY A 254 -1.87 -8.98 8.18
CA GLY A 254 -1.49 -10.37 8.41
C GLY A 254 -2.49 -11.40 7.88
N ALA A 255 -3.45 -11.03 7.04
CA ALA A 255 -4.29 -11.98 6.33
C ALA A 255 -3.56 -12.57 5.12
N LEU A 256 -3.69 -13.88 4.90
CA LEU A 256 -3.01 -14.59 3.83
C LEU A 256 -3.54 -14.13 2.46
N GLY A 257 -2.66 -13.59 1.62
CA GLY A 257 -2.96 -13.15 0.27
C GLY A 257 -2.58 -14.13 -0.82
N PHE A 258 -1.45 -14.84 -0.62
CA PHE A 258 -0.96 -15.85 -1.55
C PHE A 258 -0.30 -17.01 -0.81
N ASP A 259 -0.50 -18.25 -1.29
CA ASP A 259 0.20 -19.45 -0.84
C ASP A 259 0.48 -20.35 -2.05
N GLY A 260 1.74 -20.41 -2.49
CA GLY A 260 2.06 -21.12 -3.71
C GLY A 260 3.50 -20.96 -4.18
N GLU A 261 3.69 -21.15 -5.48
CA GLU A 261 4.98 -21.14 -6.15
C GLU A 261 5.26 -19.80 -6.83
N ASN A 262 6.45 -19.30 -6.60
CA ASN A 262 7.05 -18.18 -7.34
C ASN A 262 7.93 -18.72 -8.45
N LEU A 263 7.82 -18.15 -9.63
CA LEU A 263 8.69 -18.42 -10.76
C LEU A 263 9.15 -17.08 -11.37
N LYS A 264 10.46 -16.91 -11.49
CA LYS A 264 11.08 -15.66 -11.98
C LYS A 264 10.58 -14.42 -11.23
N GLY A 265 10.38 -14.55 -9.91
CA GLY A 265 9.93 -13.46 -9.04
C GLY A 265 8.43 -13.10 -9.12
N LYS A 266 7.62 -13.93 -9.78
CA LYS A 266 6.17 -13.76 -9.87
C LYS A 266 5.42 -14.93 -9.26
N ASN A 267 4.26 -14.66 -8.65
CA ASN A 267 3.35 -15.69 -8.18
C ASN A 267 2.78 -16.45 -9.40
N CYS A 268 3.10 -17.74 -9.53
CA CYS A 268 2.74 -18.52 -10.71
C CYS A 268 1.65 -19.55 -10.44
N ASN A 269 1.86 -20.40 -9.45
CA ASN A 269 0.93 -21.47 -9.12
C ASN A 269 0.61 -21.42 -7.63
N GLY A 270 -0.66 -21.53 -7.28
CA GLY A 270 -1.05 -21.52 -5.87
C GLY A 270 -2.37 -20.84 -5.60
N LYS A 271 -2.75 -20.82 -4.32
CA LYS A 271 -3.97 -20.19 -3.84
C LYS A 271 -3.77 -18.69 -3.70
N ILE A 272 -4.74 -17.91 -4.18
CA ILE A 272 -4.77 -16.45 -4.06
C ILE A 272 -6.04 -15.99 -3.34
N MET A 273 -5.88 -14.99 -2.50
CA MET A 273 -6.93 -14.26 -1.81
C MET A 273 -6.70 -12.77 -1.96
N GLU A 274 -7.67 -12.06 -2.55
CA GLU A 274 -7.60 -10.61 -2.72
C GLU A 274 -8.55 -9.94 -1.73
N TYR A 275 -8.10 -8.85 -1.11
CA TYR A 275 -8.86 -8.10 -0.11
C TYR A 275 -9.03 -6.66 -0.56
N ASN A 276 -10.16 -6.05 -0.22
CA ASN A 276 -10.38 -4.63 -0.48
C ASN A 276 -9.67 -3.74 0.57
N ILE A 277 -9.81 -2.44 0.42
CA ILE A 277 -9.20 -1.44 1.31
C ILE A 277 -9.69 -1.56 2.77
N ASN A 278 -10.86 -2.16 3.01
CA ASN A 278 -11.42 -2.41 4.34
C ASN A 278 -11.12 -3.83 4.86
N ASP A 279 -10.22 -4.59 4.18
CA ASP A 279 -9.82 -5.98 4.45
C ASP A 279 -10.94 -7.02 4.38
N TYR A 280 -12.02 -6.74 3.70
CA TYR A 280 -12.96 -7.77 3.32
C TYR A 280 -12.42 -8.59 2.15
N LEU A 281 -12.53 -9.92 2.24
CA LEU A 281 -12.20 -10.81 1.13
C LEU A 281 -13.10 -10.47 -0.07
N GLU A 282 -12.49 -10.20 -1.22
CA GLU A 282 -13.18 -9.92 -2.49
C GLU A 282 -13.06 -11.06 -3.49
N PHE A 283 -11.95 -11.79 -3.43
CA PHE A 283 -11.69 -12.89 -4.36
C PHE A 283 -10.91 -14.01 -3.67
N GLU A 284 -11.26 -15.27 -3.98
CA GLU A 284 -10.51 -16.48 -3.63
C GLU A 284 -10.43 -17.37 -4.86
N GLY A 285 -9.24 -17.90 -5.16
CA GLY A 285 -9.04 -18.78 -6.31
C GLY A 285 -7.63 -19.34 -6.37
N ASN A 286 -7.29 -19.87 -7.54
CA ASN A 286 -5.95 -20.37 -7.81
C ASN A 286 -5.31 -19.63 -8.99
N TYR A 287 -3.99 -19.50 -8.94
CA TYR A 287 -3.16 -19.17 -10.09
C TYR A 287 -2.60 -20.45 -10.72
N ILE A 288 -2.57 -20.48 -12.05
CA ILE A 288 -1.79 -21.40 -12.85
C ILE A 288 -1.06 -20.56 -13.90
N ASN A 289 0.26 -20.65 -13.95
CA ASN A 289 1.12 -19.83 -14.82
C ASN A 289 0.89 -18.30 -14.68
N GLY A 290 0.59 -17.85 -13.46
CA GLY A 290 0.38 -16.43 -13.17
C GLY A 290 -0.99 -15.88 -13.53
N GLU A 291 -1.92 -16.72 -13.94
CA GLU A 291 -3.30 -16.34 -14.26
C GLU A 291 -4.31 -17.07 -13.38
N LYS A 292 -5.45 -16.42 -13.10
CA LYS A 292 -6.56 -17.01 -12.36
C LYS A 292 -7.11 -18.22 -13.14
N ASN A 293 -7.13 -19.38 -12.49
CA ASN A 293 -7.54 -20.64 -13.10
C ASN A 293 -8.24 -21.56 -12.10
N GLY A 294 -9.09 -22.49 -12.61
CA GLY A 294 -9.83 -23.41 -11.76
C GLY A 294 -11.01 -22.76 -11.05
N LYS A 295 -11.36 -23.27 -9.87
CA LYS A 295 -12.50 -22.71 -9.09
C LYS A 295 -12.15 -21.36 -8.51
N CYS A 296 -13.01 -20.38 -8.76
CA CYS A 296 -12.91 -19.01 -8.30
C CYS A 296 -14.17 -18.62 -7.51
N LYS A 297 -13.98 -17.84 -6.46
CA LYS A 297 -15.05 -17.28 -5.64
C LYS A 297 -14.91 -15.76 -5.58
N LYS A 298 -16.03 -15.06 -5.72
CA LYS A 298 -16.10 -13.61 -5.57
C LYS A 298 -17.00 -13.25 -4.41
N PHE A 299 -16.56 -12.28 -3.63
CA PHE A 299 -17.27 -11.80 -2.45
C PHE A 299 -17.58 -10.32 -2.56
N LEU A 300 -18.62 -9.89 -1.90
CA LEU A 300 -18.95 -8.49 -1.69
C LEU A 300 -19.17 -8.26 -0.20
N ASN A 301 -18.39 -7.37 0.41
CA ASN A 301 -18.38 -7.13 1.86
C ASN A 301 -18.24 -8.45 2.68
N GLY A 302 -17.38 -9.36 2.20
CA GLY A 302 -17.15 -10.65 2.85
C GLY A 302 -18.22 -11.71 2.60
N GLN A 303 -19.32 -11.41 1.91
CA GLN A 303 -20.38 -12.37 1.55
C GLN A 303 -20.13 -12.93 0.16
N LEU A 304 -20.24 -14.26 0.02
CA LEU A 304 -20.10 -14.95 -1.26
C LEU A 304 -21.24 -14.54 -2.22
N ILE A 305 -20.86 -14.05 -3.40
CA ILE A 305 -21.81 -13.63 -4.45
C ILE A 305 -21.68 -14.44 -5.73
N LEU A 306 -20.54 -15.10 -5.95
CA LEU A 306 -20.28 -15.86 -7.17
C LEU A 306 -19.25 -16.95 -6.92
N GLU A 307 -19.57 -18.18 -7.35
CA GLU A 307 -18.62 -19.27 -7.53
C GLU A 307 -18.62 -19.65 -9.00
N VAL A 308 -17.43 -19.75 -9.62
CA VAL A 308 -17.34 -19.99 -11.05
C VAL A 308 -15.98 -20.57 -11.43
N GLU A 309 -15.89 -21.23 -12.55
CA GLU A 309 -14.62 -21.64 -13.12
C GLU A 309 -13.93 -20.45 -13.79
N CYS A 310 -12.64 -20.32 -13.51
CA CYS A 310 -11.74 -19.37 -14.16
C CYS A 310 -10.85 -20.09 -15.16
N LYS A 311 -10.59 -19.46 -16.29
CA LYS A 311 -9.61 -19.91 -17.27
C LYS A 311 -8.88 -18.72 -17.87
N ASN A 312 -7.56 -18.72 -17.78
CA ASN A 312 -6.69 -17.65 -18.30
C ASN A 312 -7.14 -16.24 -17.84
N GLY A 313 -7.36 -16.08 -16.53
CA GLY A 313 -7.77 -14.83 -15.92
C GLY A 313 -9.23 -14.42 -16.11
N LYS A 314 -10.02 -15.20 -16.87
CA LYS A 314 -11.43 -14.89 -17.18
C LYS A 314 -12.38 -15.90 -16.55
N LEU A 315 -13.59 -15.47 -16.21
CA LEU A 315 -14.66 -16.37 -15.81
C LEU A 315 -15.17 -17.13 -17.05
N ASN A 316 -14.94 -18.41 -17.08
CA ASN A 316 -15.32 -19.31 -18.15
C ASN A 316 -15.69 -20.67 -17.56
N GLY A 317 -16.83 -21.22 -17.98
CA GLY A 317 -17.29 -22.52 -17.46
C GLY A 317 -18.50 -22.39 -16.55
N LYS A 318 -18.75 -23.41 -15.72
CA LYS A 318 -19.94 -23.46 -14.86
C LYS A 318 -19.78 -22.57 -13.64
N GLY A 319 -20.89 -21.91 -13.23
CA GLY A 319 -20.89 -21.05 -12.05
C GLY A 319 -22.24 -20.90 -11.38
N LYS A 320 -22.22 -20.32 -10.18
CA LYS A 320 -23.37 -20.05 -9.32
C LYS A 320 -23.30 -18.65 -8.77
N GLU A 321 -24.37 -17.87 -8.94
CA GLU A 321 -24.54 -16.56 -8.33
C GLU A 321 -25.47 -16.66 -7.12
N TYR A 322 -25.23 -15.84 -6.12
CA TYR A 322 -26.00 -15.81 -4.88
C TYR A 322 -26.56 -14.42 -4.61
N TYR A 323 -27.75 -14.36 -3.98
CA TYR A 323 -28.31 -13.11 -3.50
C TYR A 323 -27.53 -12.59 -2.29
N LEU A 324 -27.09 -11.34 -2.33
CA LEU A 324 -26.31 -10.71 -1.28
C LEU A 324 -26.99 -10.73 0.08
N LYS A 325 -28.30 -10.51 0.13
CA LYS A 325 -29.03 -10.36 1.41
C LYS A 325 -29.24 -11.66 2.16
N TYR A 326 -29.48 -12.77 1.43
CA TYR A 326 -29.91 -14.04 2.01
C TYR A 326 -28.95 -15.20 1.75
N GLY A 327 -28.01 -15.05 0.84
CA GLY A 327 -27.09 -16.10 0.42
C GLY A 327 -27.71 -17.21 -0.41
N ASN A 328 -29.01 -17.12 -0.74
CA ASN A 328 -29.71 -18.10 -1.56
C ASN A 328 -29.21 -18.05 -3.01
N LEU A 329 -29.35 -19.19 -3.71
CA LEU A 329 -28.98 -19.31 -5.12
C LEU A 329 -29.83 -18.36 -5.96
N LYS A 330 -29.18 -17.58 -6.82
CA LYS A 330 -29.79 -16.64 -7.76
C LYS A 330 -29.75 -17.14 -9.19
N PHE A 331 -28.63 -17.76 -9.56
CA PHE A 331 -28.40 -18.29 -10.89
C PHE A 331 -27.39 -19.43 -10.83
N GLU A 332 -27.59 -20.46 -11.63
CA GLU A 332 -26.56 -21.43 -11.97
C GLU A 332 -26.54 -21.67 -13.47
N GLY A 333 -25.32 -21.74 -14.05
CA GLY A 333 -25.22 -21.91 -15.50
C GLY A 333 -23.81 -21.72 -16.01
N GLU A 334 -23.71 -21.52 -17.32
CA GLU A 334 -22.47 -21.36 -18.02
C GLU A 334 -22.07 -19.88 -18.16
N TYR A 335 -20.76 -19.63 -18.15
CA TYR A 335 -20.16 -18.32 -18.29
C TYR A 335 -19.14 -18.31 -19.41
N LEU A 336 -19.06 -17.21 -20.13
CA LEU A 336 -18.02 -16.91 -21.11
C LEU A 336 -17.60 -15.44 -20.98
N ASN A 337 -16.31 -15.20 -20.77
CA ASN A 337 -15.76 -13.84 -20.66
C ASN A 337 -16.54 -12.94 -19.68
N TRP A 338 -16.77 -13.42 -18.43
CA TRP A 338 -17.45 -12.70 -17.34
C TRP A 338 -18.97 -12.55 -17.47
N LYS A 339 -19.60 -13.09 -18.52
CA LYS A 339 -21.04 -12.99 -18.77
C LYS A 339 -21.68 -14.37 -18.77
N ARG A 340 -22.95 -14.47 -18.35
CA ARG A 340 -23.78 -15.66 -18.53
C ARG A 340 -23.84 -15.98 -20.02
N ASN A 341 -23.56 -17.22 -20.40
CA ASN A 341 -23.53 -17.66 -21.80
C ASN A 341 -23.70 -19.17 -21.86
N GLY A 342 -24.52 -19.67 -22.77
CA GLY A 342 -24.91 -21.08 -22.79
C GLY A 342 -26.16 -21.34 -21.93
N TYR A 343 -26.28 -22.53 -21.38
CA TYR A 343 -27.49 -22.91 -20.62
C TYR A 343 -27.38 -22.50 -19.14
N GLY A 344 -28.51 -22.00 -18.58
CA GLY A 344 -28.59 -21.61 -17.18
C GLY A 344 -29.99 -21.61 -16.58
N LYS A 345 -30.03 -21.52 -15.24
CA LYS A 345 -31.26 -21.44 -14.45
C LYS A 345 -31.22 -20.25 -13.51
N GLU A 346 -32.33 -19.52 -13.46
CA GLU A 346 -32.52 -18.44 -12.49
C GLU A 346 -33.44 -18.92 -11.35
N TYR A 347 -33.14 -18.45 -10.15
CA TYR A 347 -33.88 -18.80 -8.95
C TYR A 347 -34.37 -17.56 -8.23
N LYS A 348 -35.51 -17.69 -7.56
CA LYS A 348 -36.05 -16.73 -6.61
C LYS A 348 -36.66 -17.49 -5.45
N PHE A 349 -36.18 -17.23 -4.22
CA PHE A 349 -36.59 -17.98 -3.02
C PHE A 349 -36.45 -19.51 -3.17
N ASP A 350 -35.32 -19.95 -3.74
CA ASP A 350 -34.95 -21.35 -4.03
C ASP A 350 -35.85 -22.07 -5.08
N GLU A 351 -36.80 -21.37 -5.67
CA GLU A 351 -37.61 -21.86 -6.77
C GLU A 351 -37.05 -21.40 -8.12
N ILE A 352 -37.07 -22.31 -9.10
CA ILE A 352 -36.71 -21.97 -10.50
C ILE A 352 -37.77 -21.02 -11.05
N ILE A 353 -37.32 -19.86 -11.55
CA ILE A 353 -38.18 -18.90 -12.24
C ILE A 353 -37.94 -18.87 -13.76
N PHE A 354 -36.74 -19.32 -14.18
CA PHE A 354 -36.36 -19.43 -15.58
C PHE A 354 -35.29 -20.49 -15.78
N GLU A 355 -35.38 -21.25 -16.86
CA GLU A 355 -34.28 -22.07 -17.36
C GLU A 355 -34.19 -21.93 -18.89
N GLY A 356 -32.98 -21.83 -19.44
CA GLY A 356 -32.82 -21.64 -20.87
C GLY A 356 -31.45 -21.18 -21.30
N GLU A 357 -31.36 -20.72 -22.53
CA GLU A 357 -30.13 -20.27 -23.17
C GLU A 357 -29.85 -18.79 -22.88
N TYR A 358 -28.57 -18.47 -22.75
CA TYR A 358 -28.05 -17.12 -22.52
C TYR A 358 -26.98 -16.75 -23.54
N LEU A 359 -26.95 -15.51 -23.96
CA LEU A 359 -25.90 -14.94 -24.79
C LEU A 359 -25.50 -13.56 -24.22
N ASN A 360 -24.21 -13.37 -23.95
CA ASN A 360 -23.66 -12.10 -23.46
C ASN A 360 -24.36 -11.53 -22.21
N GLY A 361 -24.90 -12.40 -21.33
CA GLY A 361 -25.54 -12.01 -20.08
C GLY A 361 -27.05 -11.99 -20.09
N GLU A 362 -27.70 -12.06 -21.29
CA GLU A 362 -29.14 -11.95 -21.48
C GLU A 362 -29.75 -13.28 -21.93
N ARG A 363 -31.00 -13.54 -21.56
CA ARG A 363 -31.78 -14.69 -22.06
C ARG A 363 -31.82 -14.60 -23.60
N ASN A 364 -31.44 -15.68 -24.29
CA ASN A 364 -31.36 -15.71 -25.76
C ASN A 364 -31.45 -17.15 -26.23
N GLY A 365 -32.25 -17.41 -27.28
CA GLY A 365 -32.54 -18.76 -27.71
C GLY A 365 -33.74 -19.36 -26.99
N LYS A 366 -33.73 -20.66 -26.71
CA LYS A 366 -34.89 -21.34 -26.10
C LYS A 366 -34.86 -21.21 -24.57
N GLY A 367 -36.06 -20.98 -23.98
CA GLY A 367 -36.20 -20.89 -22.55
C GLY A 367 -37.60 -21.22 -22.03
N LYS A 368 -37.67 -21.45 -20.72
CA LYS A 368 -38.90 -21.75 -19.98
C LYS A 368 -38.98 -20.85 -18.75
N GLU A 369 -40.17 -20.26 -18.54
CA GLU A 369 -40.45 -19.47 -17.34
C GLU A 369 -41.41 -20.27 -16.41
N TYR A 370 -41.15 -20.11 -15.13
CA TYR A 370 -41.91 -20.76 -14.05
C TYR A 370 -42.46 -19.75 -13.07
N HIS A 371 -43.59 -20.06 -12.47
CA HIS A 371 -44.18 -19.35 -11.36
C HIS A 371 -44.72 -20.36 -10.33
N ASN A 372 -44.20 -20.29 -9.08
CA ASN A 372 -44.50 -21.24 -8.04
C ASN A 372 -44.35 -22.71 -8.49
N GLY A 373 -43.21 -23.01 -9.16
CA GLY A 373 -42.89 -24.34 -9.68
C GLY A 373 -43.67 -24.80 -10.89
N LYS A 374 -44.62 -24.00 -11.42
CA LYS A 374 -45.44 -24.34 -12.58
C LYS A 374 -44.94 -23.63 -13.83
N LEU A 375 -44.85 -24.33 -14.96
CA LEU A 375 -44.51 -23.77 -16.24
C LEU A 375 -45.59 -22.77 -16.68
N ILE A 376 -45.20 -21.53 -17.01
CA ILE A 376 -46.10 -20.49 -17.47
C ILE A 376 -45.80 -20.05 -18.90
N PHE A 377 -44.56 -20.26 -19.38
CA PHE A 377 -44.15 -19.98 -20.72
C PHE A 377 -42.99 -20.87 -21.16
N GLU A 378 -42.99 -21.29 -22.40
CA GLU A 378 -41.83 -21.85 -23.10
C GLU A 378 -41.76 -21.26 -24.52
N GLY A 379 -40.54 -20.92 -24.95
CA GLY A 379 -40.39 -20.29 -26.28
C GLY A 379 -39.01 -19.73 -26.53
N GLU A 380 -38.94 -18.87 -27.51
CA GLU A 380 -37.72 -18.23 -27.97
C GLU A 380 -37.56 -16.86 -27.34
N TYR A 381 -36.28 -16.49 -27.07
CA TYR A 381 -35.86 -15.22 -26.48
C TYR A 381 -34.83 -14.54 -27.33
N LEU A 382 -34.85 -13.22 -27.36
CA LEU A 382 -33.84 -12.38 -27.97
C LEU A 382 -33.59 -11.18 -27.05
N ASN A 383 -32.29 -10.99 -26.62
CA ASN A 383 -31.88 -9.86 -25.77
C ASN A 383 -32.75 -9.68 -24.52
N GLY A 384 -33.04 -10.80 -23.83
CA GLY A 384 -33.79 -10.81 -22.56
C GLY A 384 -35.32 -10.90 -22.71
N GLU A 385 -35.86 -10.67 -23.89
CA GLU A 385 -37.32 -10.62 -24.14
C GLU A 385 -37.81 -11.83 -24.92
N ARG A 386 -39.07 -12.26 -24.70
CA ARG A 386 -39.76 -13.26 -25.54
C ARG A 386 -39.79 -12.79 -26.97
N ASN A 387 -39.30 -13.58 -27.92
CA ASN A 387 -39.22 -13.23 -29.33
C ASN A 387 -39.18 -14.48 -30.19
N GLY A 388 -39.95 -14.53 -31.30
CA GLY A 388 -40.12 -15.73 -32.09
C GLY A 388 -41.28 -16.59 -31.55
N LYS A 389 -41.21 -17.92 -31.69
CA LYS A 389 -42.31 -18.82 -31.30
C LYS A 389 -42.34 -19.10 -29.81
N GLY A 390 -43.58 -19.13 -29.24
CA GLY A 390 -43.73 -19.44 -27.82
C GLY A 390 -45.11 -19.95 -27.45
N LYS A 391 -45.21 -20.57 -26.28
CA LYS A 391 -46.42 -21.10 -25.66
C LYS A 391 -46.59 -20.56 -24.24
N GLU A 392 -47.79 -20.05 -23.94
CA GLU A 392 -48.22 -19.67 -22.61
C GLU A 392 -49.12 -20.74 -22.00
N TYR A 393 -49.05 -20.91 -20.68
CA TYR A 393 -49.85 -21.85 -19.93
C TYR A 393 -50.64 -21.17 -18.81
N TYR A 394 -51.84 -21.70 -18.55
CA TYR A 394 -52.61 -21.24 -17.39
C TYR A 394 -51.97 -21.69 -16.07
N LEU A 395 -51.70 -20.76 -15.17
CA LEU A 395 -51.07 -21.03 -13.91
C LEU A 395 -51.85 -22.03 -13.05
N LYS A 396 -53.21 -21.97 -13.07
CA LYS A 396 -54.05 -22.80 -12.21
C LYS A 396 -54.06 -24.24 -12.64
N TYR A 397 -54.16 -24.52 -13.93
CA TYR A 397 -54.39 -25.84 -14.48
C TYR A 397 -53.24 -26.43 -15.28
N GLY A 398 -52.26 -25.60 -15.69
CA GLY A 398 -51.13 -26.00 -16.49
C GLY A 398 -51.45 -26.26 -17.94
N ASN A 399 -52.72 -26.00 -18.39
CA ASN A 399 -53.17 -26.22 -19.75
C ASN A 399 -52.62 -25.06 -20.64
N LEU A 400 -52.46 -25.38 -21.94
CA LEU A 400 -52.05 -24.39 -22.95
C LEU A 400 -53.10 -23.27 -23.02
N LYS A 401 -52.61 -22.04 -22.97
CA LYS A 401 -53.37 -20.79 -23.02
C LYS A 401 -53.21 -20.09 -24.36
N PHE A 402 -52.00 -20.08 -24.91
CA PHE A 402 -51.66 -19.46 -26.15
C PHE A 402 -50.46 -20.16 -26.79
N GLU A 403 -50.47 -20.30 -28.09
CA GLU A 403 -49.27 -20.59 -28.88
C GLU A 403 -49.21 -19.66 -30.09
N GLY A 404 -48.04 -19.11 -30.38
CA GLY A 404 -47.89 -18.16 -31.47
C GLY A 404 -46.58 -17.43 -31.49
N GLU A 405 -46.55 -16.33 -32.19
CA GLU A 405 -45.35 -15.50 -32.36
C GLU A 405 -45.30 -14.35 -31.37
N TYR A 406 -44.07 -13.96 -31.02
CA TYR A 406 -43.74 -12.89 -30.07
C TYR A 406 -42.74 -11.95 -30.70
N LEU A 407 -42.89 -10.66 -30.42
CA LEU A 407 -41.91 -9.62 -30.72
C LEU A 407 -41.77 -8.69 -29.51
N LYS A 408 -40.52 -8.53 -29.00
CA LYS A 408 -40.23 -7.67 -27.87
C LYS A 408 -41.16 -7.88 -26.67
N GLY A 409 -41.32 -9.14 -26.25
CA GLY A 409 -42.11 -9.55 -25.08
C GLY A 409 -43.62 -9.62 -25.29
N LYS A 410 -44.16 -9.21 -26.45
CA LYS A 410 -45.59 -9.15 -26.75
C LYS A 410 -45.97 -10.13 -27.83
N ARG A 411 -47.20 -10.69 -27.78
CA ARG A 411 -47.77 -11.48 -28.88
C ARG A 411 -47.78 -10.63 -30.14
N ASN A 412 -47.27 -11.17 -31.26
CA ASN A 412 -47.15 -10.43 -32.50
C ASN A 412 -47.04 -11.42 -33.67
N GLY A 413 -47.78 -11.23 -34.73
CA GLY A 413 -47.90 -12.23 -35.81
C GLY A 413 -48.98 -13.26 -35.51
N HIS A 414 -48.89 -14.43 -36.14
CA HIS A 414 -49.95 -15.46 -36.05
C HIS A 414 -49.96 -16.19 -34.70
N GLY A 415 -51.17 -16.43 -34.13
CA GLY A 415 -51.32 -17.15 -32.86
C GLY A 415 -52.71 -17.76 -32.65
N LYS A 416 -52.72 -18.73 -31.70
CA LYS A 416 -53.94 -19.43 -31.29
C LYS A 416 -54.12 -19.29 -29.80
N GLU A 417 -55.32 -18.90 -29.37
CA GLU A 417 -55.71 -18.93 -27.95
C GLU A 417 -56.58 -20.13 -27.64
N TYR A 418 -56.40 -20.64 -26.44
CA TYR A 418 -57.10 -21.84 -25.94
C TYR A 418 -57.80 -21.55 -24.63
N GLU A 419 -59.01 -22.12 -24.46
CA GLU A 419 -59.75 -22.20 -23.21
C GLU A 419 -60.26 -23.60 -23.03
N PHE A 420 -59.98 -24.23 -21.85
CA PHE A 420 -60.30 -25.63 -21.58
C PHE A 420 -59.92 -26.63 -22.68
N GLY A 421 -58.74 -26.38 -23.33
CA GLY A 421 -58.21 -27.21 -24.43
C GLY A 421 -58.85 -27.00 -25.81
N LYS A 422 -59.79 -26.08 -25.94
CA LYS A 422 -60.40 -25.71 -27.22
C LYS A 422 -59.86 -24.38 -27.73
N ILE A 423 -59.67 -24.28 -29.05
CA ILE A 423 -59.28 -23.01 -29.69
C ILE A 423 -60.47 -22.05 -29.59
N ILE A 424 -60.24 -20.86 -28.99
CA ILE A 424 -61.22 -19.78 -28.87
C ILE A 424 -60.91 -18.63 -29.82
N PHE A 425 -59.68 -18.56 -30.35
CA PHE A 425 -59.25 -17.59 -31.32
C PHE A 425 -58.04 -18.12 -32.06
N GLU A 426 -58.02 -17.89 -33.38
CA GLU A 426 -56.84 -18.11 -34.23
C GLU A 426 -56.78 -16.96 -35.23
N GLY A 427 -55.68 -16.23 -35.25
CA GLY A 427 -55.53 -15.04 -36.09
C GLY A 427 -54.25 -14.25 -35.78
N GLU A 428 -54.19 -13.04 -36.27
CA GLU A 428 -53.05 -12.13 -36.18
C GLU A 428 -53.08 -11.30 -34.89
N TYR A 429 -51.90 -11.01 -34.40
CA TYR A 429 -51.66 -10.14 -33.25
C TYR A 429 -50.68 -9.02 -33.59
N LEU A 430 -50.92 -7.81 -33.09
CA LEU A 430 -50.00 -6.68 -33.16
C LEU A 430 -49.81 -6.08 -31.79
N GLY A 431 -48.58 -6.13 -31.26
CA GLY A 431 -48.23 -5.52 -29.98
C GLY A 431 -49.00 -6.06 -28.77
N GLY A 432 -49.53 -7.30 -28.82
CA GLY A 432 -50.29 -7.97 -27.77
C GLY A 432 -51.83 -7.94 -27.99
N VAL A 433 -52.32 -7.24 -29.02
CA VAL A 433 -53.76 -7.08 -29.33
C VAL A 433 -54.11 -7.96 -30.51
N ARG A 434 -55.29 -8.64 -30.45
CA ARG A 434 -55.87 -9.37 -31.62
C ARG A 434 -56.18 -8.35 -32.73
N LEU A 435 -55.85 -8.71 -33.96
CA LEU A 435 -56.35 -7.99 -35.12
C LEU A 435 -57.63 -8.69 -35.60
N GLU A 436 -58.68 -7.90 -35.83
CA GLU A 436 -59.99 -8.38 -36.34
C GLU A 436 -59.88 -8.85 -37.78
#